data_086af40d162ebe36be9cc487aeb16600
#
_entry.id   086af40d162ebe36be9cc487aeb16600
#
_cell.length_a   1.000
_cell.length_b   1.000
_cell.length_c   1.000
_cell.angle_alpha   90.00
_cell.angle_beta   90.00
_cell.angle_gamma   90.00
#
_symmetry.space_group_name_H-M   'P 1'
#
loop_
_entity.id
_entity.type
_entity.pdbx_description
1 polymer ?
#
loop_
_entity_poly.entity_id
_entity_poly.type
_entity_poly.pdbx_seq_one_letter_code
_entity_poly.pdbx_strand_id
1 'polypeptide(L)' 'MRRAVETAKVIDILMAVPKFGRVKAARFLNQCRISQSKTVGGLSDRQRTELIGLFNR' A
#
# COMPACT_ATOMS: atom_id res chain seq x y z
N MET A 1 -2.89 -4.28 -17.72
CA MET A 1 -2.09 -4.73 -16.59
C MET A 1 -1.91 -3.66 -15.55
N ARG A 2 -1.45 -2.49 -15.95
CA ARG A 2 -1.28 -1.41 -14.98
C ARG A 2 -2.57 -1.00 -14.31
N ARG A 3 -3.67 -1.09 -15.04
CA ARG A 3 -4.96 -0.71 -14.49
C ARG A 3 -5.34 -1.55 -13.29
N ALA A 4 -5.03 -2.84 -13.35
CA ALA A 4 -5.35 -3.74 -12.26
C ALA A 4 -4.62 -3.32 -10.99
N VAL A 5 -3.36 -2.89 -11.13
CA VAL A 5 -2.58 -2.43 -9.99
C VAL A 5 -3.14 -1.13 -9.44
N GLU A 6 -3.51 -0.21 -10.33
CA GLU A 6 -4.00 1.09 -9.91
C GLU A 6 -5.35 1.01 -9.21
N THR A 7 -6.17 0.04 -9.58
CA THR A 7 -7.49 -0.14 -8.97
C THR A 7 -7.44 -1.03 -7.73
N ALA A 8 -6.33 -1.71 -7.49
CA ALA A 8 -6.19 -2.56 -6.33
C ALA A 8 -6.06 -1.71 -5.07
N LYS A 9 -6.61 -2.19 -3.97
CA LYS A 9 -6.44 -1.51 -2.70
C LYS A 9 -5.02 -1.69 -2.19
N VAL A 10 -4.48 -0.64 -1.60
CA VAL A 10 -3.11 -0.68 -1.09
C VAL A 10 -2.94 -1.80 -0.07
N ILE A 11 -3.93 -1.98 0.81
CA ILE A 11 -3.83 -3.02 1.83
C ILE A 11 -3.74 -4.42 1.22
N ASP A 12 -4.41 -4.66 0.09
CA ASP A 12 -4.34 -5.96 -0.57
C ASP A 12 -2.93 -6.23 -1.08
N ILE A 13 -2.29 -5.20 -1.62
CA ILE A 13 -0.93 -5.32 -2.11
C ILE A 13 0.03 -5.57 -0.96
N LEU A 14 -0.15 -4.87 0.15
CA LEU A 14 0.70 -5.06 1.32
C LEU A 14 0.57 -6.48 1.88
N MET A 15 -0.65 -7.01 1.89
CA MET A 15 -0.86 -8.36 2.41
C MET A 15 -0.25 -9.44 1.54
N ALA A 16 0.10 -9.11 0.30
CA ALA A 16 0.80 -10.04 -0.58
C ALA A 16 2.29 -10.11 -0.28
N VAL A 17 2.80 -9.18 0.51
CA VAL A 17 4.22 -9.17 0.88
C VAL A 17 4.46 -10.26 1.93
N PRO A 18 5.47 -11.14 1.74
CA PRO A 18 5.77 -12.18 2.72
C PRO A 18 6.06 -11.56 4.09
N LYS A 19 5.58 -12.21 5.13
CA LYS A 19 5.76 -11.79 6.52
C LYS A 19 5.05 -10.50 6.88
N PHE A 20 4.24 -9.97 5.97
CA PHE A 20 3.54 -8.73 6.21
C PHE A 20 2.06 -9.03 6.40
N GLY A 21 1.65 -9.19 7.63
CA GLY A 21 0.28 -9.55 7.94
C GLY A 21 -0.66 -8.36 7.89
N ARG A 22 -1.95 -8.65 8.06
CA ARG A 22 -2.97 -7.61 8.02
C ARG A 22 -2.73 -6.52 9.08
N VAL A 23 -2.30 -6.92 10.26
CA VAL A 23 -2.05 -5.95 11.34
C VAL A 23 -0.94 -4.99 10.95
N LYS A 24 0.16 -5.52 10.41
CA LYS A 24 1.27 -4.66 9.99
C LYS A 24 0.86 -3.77 8.83
N ALA A 25 0.08 -4.31 7.90
CA ALA A 25 -0.39 -3.54 6.77
C ALA A 25 -1.26 -2.37 7.25
N ALA A 26 -2.19 -2.64 8.15
CA ALA A 26 -3.06 -1.59 8.68
C ALA A 26 -2.24 -0.54 9.41
N ARG A 27 -1.24 -0.96 10.18
CA ARG A 27 -0.37 -0.04 10.88
C ARG A 27 0.40 0.86 9.94
N PHE A 28 0.97 0.25 8.89
CA PHE A 28 1.73 1.01 7.92
C PHE A 28 0.85 2.07 7.26
N LEU A 29 -0.35 1.68 6.85
CA LEU A 29 -1.28 2.62 6.23
C LEU A 29 -1.64 3.75 7.19
N ASN A 30 -1.88 3.41 8.45
CA ASN A 30 -2.21 4.42 9.44
C ASN A 30 -1.06 5.40 9.65
N GLN A 31 0.18 4.93 9.67
CA GLN A 31 1.35 5.79 9.81
C GLN A 31 1.52 6.72 8.62
N CYS A 32 1.20 6.25 7.44
CA CYS A 32 1.29 7.04 6.23
C CYS A 32 0.03 7.84 5.97
N ARG A 33 -0.97 7.73 6.85
CA ARG A 33 -2.26 8.40 6.72
C ARG A 33 -2.96 8.00 5.43
N ILE A 34 -2.88 6.72 5.12
CA ILE A 34 -3.54 6.14 3.96
C ILE A 34 -4.74 5.33 4.45
N SER A 35 -5.91 5.61 3.89
CA SER A 35 -7.10 4.86 4.23
C SER A 35 -6.97 3.42 3.73
N GLN A 36 -7.53 2.46 4.48
CA GLN A 36 -7.51 1.07 4.07
C GLN A 36 -8.29 0.82 2.78
N SER A 37 -9.20 1.71 2.44
CA SER A 37 -9.95 1.60 1.20
C SER A 37 -9.28 2.33 0.03
N LYS A 38 -8.14 2.96 0.28
CA LYS A 38 -7.43 3.69 -0.76
C LYS A 38 -6.85 2.76 -1.80
N THR A 39 -6.98 3.12 -3.06
CA THR A 39 -6.37 2.37 -4.14
C THR A 39 -5.01 2.95 -4.49
N VAL A 40 -4.19 2.15 -5.18
CA VAL A 40 -2.85 2.57 -5.58
C VAL A 40 -2.92 3.83 -6.45
N GLY A 41 -3.86 3.88 -7.38
CA GLY A 41 -4.01 5.03 -8.26
C GLY A 41 -4.42 6.31 -7.54
N GLY A 42 -4.95 6.20 -6.34
CA GLY A 42 -5.36 7.37 -5.55
C GLY A 42 -4.28 7.90 -4.61
N LEU A 43 -3.11 7.28 -4.60
CA LEU A 43 -2.03 7.72 -3.72
C LEU A 43 -1.36 8.98 -4.25
N SER A 44 -0.92 9.84 -3.32
CA SER A 44 -0.07 10.96 -3.69
C SER A 44 1.33 10.47 -4.00
N ASP A 45 2.14 11.32 -4.63
CA ASP A 45 3.52 10.96 -4.94
C ASP A 45 4.31 10.60 -3.70
N ARG A 46 4.09 11.33 -2.63
CA ARG A 46 4.78 11.07 -1.38
C ARG A 46 4.40 9.71 -0.81
N GLN A 47 3.11 9.41 -0.82
CA GLN A 47 2.62 8.12 -0.32
C GLN A 47 3.15 6.97 -1.16
N ARG A 48 3.23 7.16 -2.47
CA ARG A 48 3.81 6.16 -3.36
C ARG A 48 5.27 5.92 -3.05
N THR A 49 6.01 6.99 -2.83
CA THR A 49 7.43 6.88 -2.53
C THR A 49 7.65 6.07 -1.25
N GLU A 50 6.84 6.32 -0.24
CA GLU A 50 6.95 5.58 1.01
C GLU A 50 6.61 4.10 0.82
N LEU A 51 5.60 3.82 0.01
CA LEU A 51 5.22 2.45 -0.28
C LEU A 51 6.32 1.71 -1.03
N ILE A 52 6.92 2.36 -2.02
CA ILE A 52 8.02 1.77 -2.78
C ILE A 52 9.22 1.53 -1.87
N GLY A 53 9.49 2.45 -0.97
CA GLY A 53 10.57 2.27 -0.01
C GLY A 53 10.38 1.03 0.85
N LEU A 54 9.15 0.73 1.21
CA LEU A 54 8.84 -0.48 1.98
C LEU A 54 9.19 -1.74 1.19
N PHE A 55 8.85 -1.76 -0.09
CA PHE A 55 9.10 -2.94 -0.92
C PHE A 55 10.57 -3.12 -1.26
N ASN A 56 11.35 -2.06 -1.19
CA ASN A 56 12.77 -2.12 -1.53
C ASN A 56 13.69 -2.40 -0.34
N ARG A 57 13.11 -2.68 0.80
CA ARG A 57 13.93 -2.97 1.99
C ARG A 57 14.51 -4.36 2.01
#